data_27bb4bd70b2ad945432c597b8b8531a8
#
_entry.id   27bb4bd70b2ad945432c597b8b8531a8
#
_cell.length_a   1.000
_cell.length_b   1.000
_cell.length_c   1.000
_cell.angle_alpha   90.00
_cell.angle_beta   90.00
_cell.angle_gamma   90.00
#
_symmetry.space_group_name_H-M   'P 1'
#
loop_
_entity.id
_entity.type
_entity.pdbx_description
1 polymer ?
#
loop_
_entity_poly.entity_id
_entity_poly.type
_entity_poly.pdbx_seq_one_letter_code
_entity_poly.pdbx_strand_id
1 'polypeptide(L)'
;MDRRLFVYMKEFKTIDEQIELLINKGVSFNDIGAAKKLLLTNNYYNVINGYKDLFLNENGEYINGTSFEEIYALYDFDRSLREILLKYILKIENTLRTLVSYYFSQYHGNDNYLRIDSFETFNNTNATEQTKLKRLEYIQELIIKIQQKTSKAICTKEYIKHYMLNYGFVPLWVLVNIFSFGELSKFLEVMKQKERIKVSKHFNCKEEELIQFVRIMNYYRNLCAHDERIYNTRVPKYLYIKDCKYHKLLQIKKDNQMYKCGKSDLFALIISLKYLLSEDDFNTFCCKIYDRIFILKKYLHTRNIDDIFKIMNFPNNWKDIKKHNANLKI
;
A
#
# COMPACT_ATOMS: atom_id res chain seq x y z
N MET A 1 -32.65 3.32 -39.31
CA MET A 1 -32.46 2.07 -38.53
C MET A 1 -31.92 2.47 -37.15
N ASP A 2 -32.86 2.58 -36.21
CA ASP A 2 -32.66 3.21 -34.89
C ASP A 2 -32.07 2.16 -33.95
N ARG A 3 -30.79 2.24 -33.65
CA ARG A 3 -30.15 1.43 -32.59
C ARG A 3 -30.47 2.08 -31.27
N ARG A 4 -31.61 1.76 -30.67
CA ARG A 4 -31.88 2.05 -29.27
C ARG A 4 -30.87 1.32 -28.41
N LEU A 5 -29.90 2.05 -27.88
CA LEU A 5 -29.06 1.62 -26.77
C LEU A 5 -30.01 1.38 -25.57
N PHE A 6 -30.40 0.12 -25.36
CA PHE A 6 -30.98 -0.29 -24.09
C PHE A 6 -29.88 -0.15 -23.01
N VAL A 7 -29.83 1.00 -22.38
CA VAL A 7 -29.16 1.16 -21.11
C VAL A 7 -29.94 0.34 -20.10
N TYR A 8 -29.49 -0.87 -19.81
CA TYR A 8 -30.02 -1.65 -18.68
C TYR A 8 -29.64 -0.89 -17.41
N MET A 9 -30.50 0.03 -16.97
CA MET A 9 -30.39 0.63 -15.65
C MET A 9 -30.60 -0.51 -14.64
N LYS A 10 -29.56 -0.73 -13.79
CA LYS A 10 -29.70 -1.66 -12.67
C LYS A 10 -30.73 -1.07 -11.71
N GLU A 11 -31.85 -1.74 -11.54
CA GLU A 11 -32.88 -1.35 -10.58
C GLU A 11 -32.34 -1.42 -9.15
N PHE A 12 -32.80 -0.51 -8.31
CA PHE A 12 -32.57 -0.58 -6.88
C PHE A 12 -33.21 -1.84 -6.30
N LYS A 13 -32.49 -2.52 -5.40
CA LYS A 13 -32.96 -3.67 -4.64
C LYS A 13 -32.83 -3.42 -3.14
N THR A 14 -33.91 -3.64 -2.43
CA THR A 14 -33.94 -3.66 -0.98
C THR A 14 -32.99 -4.74 -0.44
N ILE A 15 -32.61 -4.65 0.84
CA ILE A 15 -31.73 -5.68 1.46
C ILE A 15 -32.38 -7.07 1.41
N ASP A 16 -33.71 -7.15 1.55
CA ASP A 16 -34.45 -8.42 1.46
C ASP A 16 -34.35 -9.00 0.05
N GLU A 17 -34.58 -8.22 -0.99
CA GLU A 17 -34.43 -8.64 -2.38
C GLU A 17 -32.98 -9.01 -2.73
N GLN A 18 -31.97 -8.36 -2.11
CA GLN A 18 -30.56 -8.72 -2.28
C GLN A 18 -30.25 -10.08 -1.66
N ILE A 19 -30.83 -10.40 -0.51
CA ILE A 19 -30.69 -11.71 0.15
C ILE A 19 -31.38 -12.79 -0.67
N GLU A 20 -32.62 -12.56 -1.11
CA GLU A 20 -33.34 -13.48 -2.00
C GLU A 20 -32.54 -13.76 -3.28
N LEU A 21 -31.92 -12.73 -3.86
CA LEU A 21 -31.06 -12.88 -5.04
C LEU A 21 -29.90 -13.83 -4.77
N LEU A 22 -29.27 -13.74 -3.58
CA LEU A 22 -28.15 -14.62 -3.19
C LEU A 22 -28.64 -16.05 -2.93
N ILE A 23 -29.77 -16.22 -2.25
CA ILE A 23 -30.42 -17.54 -2.04
C ILE A 23 -30.75 -18.22 -3.38
N ASN A 24 -31.35 -17.48 -4.30
CA ASN A 24 -31.68 -17.96 -5.64
C ASN A 24 -30.44 -18.34 -6.47
N LYS A 25 -29.27 -17.81 -6.11
CA LYS A 25 -27.96 -18.15 -6.69
C LYS A 25 -27.23 -19.28 -5.95
N GLY A 26 -27.85 -19.89 -4.94
CA GLY A 26 -27.28 -21.01 -4.20
C GLY A 26 -26.42 -20.64 -3.00
N VAL A 27 -26.44 -19.36 -2.53
CA VAL A 27 -25.74 -18.94 -1.31
C VAL A 27 -26.62 -19.25 -0.09
N SER A 28 -26.10 -19.99 0.87
CA SER A 28 -26.76 -20.27 2.15
C SER A 28 -26.49 -19.17 3.18
N PHE A 29 -27.34 -19.10 4.21
CA PHE A 29 -27.23 -18.16 5.32
C PHE A 29 -27.43 -18.90 6.64
N ASN A 30 -26.53 -18.74 7.59
CA ASN A 30 -26.69 -19.28 8.93
C ASN A 30 -27.63 -18.37 9.77
N ASP A 31 -27.53 -17.04 9.59
CA ASP A 31 -28.36 -16.05 10.25
C ASP A 31 -28.69 -14.90 9.28
N ILE A 32 -29.90 -14.93 8.71
CA ILE A 32 -30.40 -13.88 7.81
C ILE A 32 -30.50 -12.52 8.53
N GLY A 33 -30.87 -12.50 9.81
CA GLY A 33 -31.00 -11.26 10.57
C GLY A 33 -29.65 -10.56 10.77
N ALA A 34 -28.59 -11.32 11.08
CA ALA A 34 -27.23 -10.83 11.15
C ALA A 34 -26.73 -10.37 9.76
N ALA A 35 -27.00 -11.14 8.70
CA ALA A 35 -26.61 -10.79 7.34
C ALA A 35 -27.25 -9.47 6.87
N LYS A 36 -28.55 -9.22 7.18
CA LYS A 36 -29.22 -7.94 6.92
C LYS A 36 -28.50 -6.77 7.57
N LYS A 37 -28.14 -6.88 8.85
CA LYS A 37 -27.41 -5.83 9.58
C LYS A 37 -26.04 -5.56 8.94
N LEU A 38 -25.31 -6.62 8.57
CA LEU A 38 -24.01 -6.52 7.93
C LEU A 38 -24.08 -5.83 6.56
N LEU A 39 -25.07 -6.18 5.72
CA LEU A 39 -25.26 -5.56 4.40
C LEU A 39 -25.70 -4.10 4.49
N LEU A 40 -26.48 -3.72 5.51
CA LEU A 40 -26.86 -2.33 5.76
C LEU A 40 -25.65 -1.47 6.15
N THR A 41 -24.68 -2.03 6.89
CA THR A 41 -23.51 -1.29 7.39
C THR A 41 -22.31 -1.30 6.45
N ASN A 42 -22.16 -2.35 5.61
CA ASN A 42 -20.96 -2.56 4.81
C ASN A 42 -21.19 -2.51 3.29
N ASN A 43 -22.42 -2.23 2.84
CA ASN A 43 -22.84 -2.20 1.45
C ASN A 43 -22.66 -3.54 0.70
N TYR A 44 -23.72 -4.01 0.06
CA TYR A 44 -23.74 -5.24 -0.73
C TYR A 44 -22.63 -5.30 -1.79
N TYR A 45 -22.38 -4.19 -2.49
CA TYR A 45 -21.36 -4.14 -3.54
C TYR A 45 -19.96 -4.44 -2.98
N ASN A 46 -19.62 -3.84 -1.85
CA ASN A 46 -18.31 -4.00 -1.23
C ASN A 46 -18.11 -5.43 -0.71
N VAL A 47 -19.12 -6.00 -0.05
CA VAL A 47 -19.05 -7.36 0.52
C VAL A 47 -19.12 -8.41 -0.56
N ILE A 48 -20.20 -8.43 -1.35
CA ILE A 48 -20.46 -9.53 -2.28
C ILE A 48 -19.65 -9.37 -3.57
N ASN A 49 -19.79 -8.24 -4.29
CA ASN A 49 -19.11 -8.08 -5.56
C ASN A 49 -17.59 -7.97 -5.40
N GLY A 50 -17.11 -7.51 -4.23
CA GLY A 50 -15.69 -7.45 -3.94
C GLY A 50 -15.04 -8.81 -3.73
N TYR A 51 -15.77 -9.82 -3.22
CA TYR A 51 -15.14 -11.04 -2.71
C TYR A 51 -15.74 -12.34 -3.21
N LYS A 52 -16.87 -12.32 -3.93
CA LYS A 52 -17.56 -13.52 -4.44
C LYS A 52 -16.73 -14.36 -5.40
N ASP A 53 -15.81 -13.75 -6.18
CA ASP A 53 -15.11 -14.40 -7.29
C ASP A 53 -14.35 -15.67 -6.85
N LEU A 54 -13.86 -15.70 -5.61
CA LEU A 54 -13.21 -16.88 -5.04
C LEU A 54 -14.19 -18.05 -4.87
N PHE A 55 -15.46 -17.76 -4.66
CA PHE A 55 -16.51 -18.73 -4.35
C PHE A 55 -17.35 -19.11 -5.59
N LEU A 56 -16.91 -18.71 -6.77
CA LEU A 56 -17.52 -19.08 -8.02
C LEU A 56 -16.74 -20.24 -8.68
N ASN A 57 -17.51 -21.10 -9.41
CA ASN A 57 -16.96 -22.11 -10.30
C ASN A 57 -16.60 -21.48 -11.68
N GLU A 58 -16.10 -22.28 -12.60
CA GLU A 58 -15.72 -21.86 -13.96
C GLU A 58 -16.92 -21.33 -14.79
N ASN A 59 -18.15 -21.73 -14.44
CA ASN A 59 -19.38 -21.27 -15.09
C ASN A 59 -19.90 -19.93 -14.50
N GLY A 60 -19.25 -19.39 -13.48
CA GLY A 60 -19.65 -18.15 -12.79
C GLY A 60 -20.79 -18.35 -11.77
N GLU A 61 -21.08 -19.60 -11.38
CA GLU A 61 -22.06 -19.96 -10.37
C GLU A 61 -21.37 -20.18 -9.02
N TYR A 62 -22.10 -19.96 -7.91
CA TYR A 62 -21.55 -20.26 -6.60
C TYR A 62 -21.27 -21.76 -6.43
N ILE A 63 -20.15 -22.09 -5.82
CA ILE A 63 -19.79 -23.46 -5.45
C ILE A 63 -20.84 -23.96 -4.46
N ASN A 64 -21.28 -25.20 -4.65
CA ASN A 64 -22.28 -25.80 -3.76
C ASN A 64 -21.80 -25.79 -2.29
N GLY A 65 -22.67 -25.32 -1.40
CA GLY A 65 -22.37 -25.15 0.02
C GLY A 65 -21.76 -23.77 0.39
N THR A 66 -21.56 -22.86 -0.57
CA THR A 66 -21.09 -21.50 -0.25
C THR A 66 -22.08 -20.78 0.65
N SER A 67 -21.59 -20.23 1.76
CA SER A 67 -22.39 -19.40 2.69
C SER A 67 -22.05 -17.92 2.58
N PHE A 68 -23.00 -17.08 2.97
CA PHE A 68 -22.76 -15.63 3.13
C PHE A 68 -21.66 -15.36 4.14
N GLU A 69 -21.62 -16.11 5.23
CA GLU A 69 -20.63 -15.96 6.31
C GLU A 69 -19.20 -16.24 5.82
N GLU A 70 -19.04 -17.16 4.87
CA GLU A 70 -17.73 -17.47 4.26
C GLU A 70 -17.24 -16.29 3.39
N ILE A 71 -18.13 -15.72 2.57
CA ILE A 71 -17.82 -14.54 1.74
C ILE A 71 -17.51 -13.33 2.65
N TYR A 72 -18.32 -13.12 3.68
CA TYR A 72 -18.15 -12.04 4.63
C TYR A 72 -16.85 -12.18 5.43
N ALA A 73 -16.48 -13.40 5.82
CA ALA A 73 -15.21 -13.64 6.52
C ALA A 73 -13.98 -13.25 5.69
N LEU A 74 -14.01 -13.45 4.36
CA LEU A 74 -12.96 -12.98 3.46
C LEU A 74 -12.92 -11.45 3.37
N TYR A 75 -14.08 -10.79 3.31
CA TYR A 75 -14.19 -9.34 3.37
C TYR A 75 -13.61 -8.78 4.69
N ASP A 76 -14.00 -9.36 5.83
CA ASP A 76 -13.52 -8.94 7.16
C ASP A 76 -12.02 -9.19 7.34
N PHE A 77 -11.51 -10.29 6.80
CA PHE A 77 -10.08 -10.58 6.74
C PHE A 77 -9.31 -9.49 5.99
N ASP A 78 -9.76 -9.12 4.79
CA ASP A 78 -9.10 -8.09 3.97
C ASP A 78 -9.17 -6.72 4.63
N ARG A 79 -10.30 -6.37 5.24
CA ARG A 79 -10.47 -5.16 6.05
C ARG A 79 -9.47 -5.13 7.22
N SER A 80 -9.36 -6.24 7.95
CA SER A 80 -8.40 -6.36 9.05
C SER A 80 -6.94 -6.25 8.56
N LEU A 81 -6.63 -6.77 7.37
CA LEU A 81 -5.31 -6.60 6.76
C LEU A 81 -5.03 -5.12 6.48
N ARG A 82 -5.99 -4.35 5.94
CA ARG A 82 -5.85 -2.91 5.69
C ARG A 82 -5.53 -2.15 6.98
N GLU A 83 -6.25 -2.42 8.05
CA GLU A 83 -6.03 -1.79 9.36
C GLU A 83 -4.62 -2.09 9.92
N ILE A 84 -4.21 -3.36 9.86
CA ILE A 84 -2.88 -3.78 10.31
C ILE A 84 -1.80 -3.11 9.47
N LEU A 85 -1.89 -3.19 8.14
CA LEU A 85 -0.91 -2.63 7.22
C LEU A 85 -0.79 -1.12 7.37
N LEU A 86 -1.92 -0.41 7.43
CA LEU A 86 -1.93 1.05 7.58
C LEU A 86 -1.19 1.49 8.85
N LYS A 87 -1.41 0.80 9.98
CA LYS A 87 -0.71 1.08 11.23
C LYS A 87 0.81 1.05 11.07
N TYR A 88 1.35 0.00 10.44
CA TYR A 88 2.80 -0.17 10.31
C TYR A 88 3.40 0.70 9.20
N ILE A 89 2.66 0.96 8.14
CA ILE A 89 3.06 1.93 7.10
C ILE A 89 3.17 3.34 7.70
N LEU A 90 2.21 3.78 8.51
CA LEU A 90 2.25 5.07 9.19
C LEU A 90 3.44 5.19 10.17
N LYS A 91 3.85 4.10 10.82
CA LYS A 91 5.05 4.10 11.66
C LYS A 91 6.31 4.36 10.83
N ILE A 92 6.44 3.70 9.68
CA ILE A 92 7.56 3.91 8.74
C ILE A 92 7.50 5.32 8.14
N GLU A 93 6.33 5.80 7.76
CA GLU A 93 6.10 7.15 7.25
C GLU A 93 6.64 8.20 8.22
N ASN A 94 6.35 8.06 9.51
CA ASN A 94 6.85 8.98 10.55
C ASN A 94 8.38 8.96 10.69
N THR A 95 8.99 7.77 10.67
CA THR A 95 10.44 7.62 10.68
C THR A 95 11.07 8.27 9.45
N LEU A 96 10.49 8.05 8.25
CA LEU A 96 10.97 8.65 7.01
C LEU A 96 10.88 10.17 7.02
N ARG A 97 9.80 10.77 7.56
CA ARG A 97 9.67 12.23 7.73
C ARG A 97 10.85 12.80 8.51
N THR A 98 11.19 12.17 9.62
CA THR A 98 12.30 12.58 10.48
C THR A 98 13.63 12.47 9.74
N LEU A 99 13.92 11.31 9.13
CA LEU A 99 15.22 11.08 8.47
C LEU A 99 15.40 11.95 7.23
N VAL A 100 14.37 12.08 6.40
CA VAL A 100 14.39 12.90 5.18
C VAL A 100 14.64 14.36 5.53
N SER A 101 13.86 14.92 6.46
CA SER A 101 14.03 16.32 6.86
C SER A 101 15.37 16.56 7.55
N TYR A 102 15.82 15.65 8.40
CA TYR A 102 17.11 15.77 9.11
C TYR A 102 18.27 15.78 8.12
N TYR A 103 18.40 14.75 7.27
CA TYR A 103 19.55 14.65 6.37
C TYR A 103 19.51 15.70 5.25
N PHE A 104 18.33 16.06 4.73
CA PHE A 104 18.25 17.16 3.78
C PHE A 104 18.71 18.47 4.40
N SER A 105 18.18 18.83 5.58
CA SER A 105 18.53 20.08 6.26
C SER A 105 20.01 20.12 6.70
N GLN A 106 20.60 18.99 7.05
CA GLN A 106 22.03 18.89 7.38
C GLN A 106 22.92 19.34 6.22
N TYR A 107 22.52 19.09 4.98
CA TYR A 107 23.32 19.42 3.79
C TYR A 107 22.92 20.73 3.11
N HIS A 108 21.66 21.16 3.26
CA HIS A 108 21.12 22.29 2.52
C HIS A 108 20.60 23.42 3.41
N GLY A 109 20.63 23.28 4.73
CA GLY A 109 20.04 24.23 5.64
C GLY A 109 18.53 24.06 5.79
N ASN A 110 17.88 25.06 6.35
CA ASN A 110 16.51 24.96 6.83
C ASN A 110 15.43 25.27 5.79
N ASP A 111 15.72 26.08 4.75
CA ASP A 111 14.76 26.62 3.76
C ASP A 111 15.10 26.30 2.30
N ASN A 112 16.26 25.75 1.99
CA ASN A 112 16.72 25.49 0.62
C ASN A 112 15.94 24.34 -0.11
N TYR A 113 14.91 23.79 0.52
CA TYR A 113 13.99 22.83 -0.11
C TYR A 113 13.12 23.45 -1.22
N LEU A 114 13.16 24.77 -1.38
CA LEU A 114 12.52 25.50 -2.49
C LEU A 114 13.47 25.77 -3.67
N ARG A 115 14.73 25.37 -3.57
CA ARG A 115 15.75 25.57 -4.60
C ARG A 115 15.99 24.30 -5.39
N ILE A 116 15.90 24.40 -6.72
CA ILE A 116 16.11 23.25 -7.63
C ILE A 116 17.51 22.64 -7.46
N ASP A 117 18.55 23.46 -7.26
CA ASP A 117 19.95 23.04 -7.11
C ASP A 117 20.23 22.25 -5.81
N SER A 118 19.30 22.28 -4.84
CA SER A 118 19.36 21.43 -3.65
C SER A 118 19.02 19.97 -3.94
N PHE A 119 18.48 19.67 -5.11
CA PHE A 119 18.03 18.32 -5.51
C PHE A 119 18.93 17.71 -6.58
N GLU A 120 18.72 16.41 -6.84
CA GLU A 120 19.41 15.69 -7.92
C GLU A 120 18.79 15.99 -9.27
N THR A 121 19.45 16.85 -10.05
CA THR A 121 18.98 17.36 -11.35
C THR A 121 19.48 16.57 -12.54
N PHE A 122 20.45 15.64 -12.34
CA PHE A 122 21.18 14.93 -13.39
C PHE A 122 22.06 15.83 -14.30
N ASN A 123 22.26 17.10 -13.94
CA ASN A 123 23.05 18.02 -14.75
C ASN A 123 24.48 17.55 -14.96
N ASN A 124 25.07 16.88 -13.96
CA ASN A 124 26.45 16.37 -13.96
C ASN A 124 26.51 14.89 -14.38
N THR A 125 25.51 14.36 -15.07
CA THR A 125 25.45 12.98 -15.53
C THR A 125 25.40 12.92 -17.04
N ASN A 126 25.65 11.73 -17.61
CA ASN A 126 25.52 11.44 -19.05
C ASN A 126 24.03 11.27 -19.50
N ALA A 127 23.07 11.73 -18.69
CA ALA A 127 21.67 11.69 -19.04
C ALA A 127 21.38 12.60 -20.26
N THR A 128 20.45 12.17 -21.11
CA THR A 128 20.00 12.98 -22.25
C THR A 128 19.35 14.28 -21.78
N GLU A 129 19.39 15.32 -22.60
CA GLU A 129 18.76 16.61 -22.31
C GLU A 129 17.28 16.43 -21.95
N GLN A 130 16.54 15.63 -22.70
CA GLN A 130 15.14 15.33 -22.43
C GLN A 130 14.94 14.69 -21.04
N THR A 131 15.84 13.82 -20.60
CA THR A 131 15.80 13.21 -19.26
C THR A 131 16.05 14.27 -18.18
N LYS A 132 16.99 15.18 -18.40
CA LYS A 132 17.29 16.29 -17.49
C LYS A 132 16.10 17.25 -17.38
N LEU A 133 15.49 17.64 -18.51
CA LEU A 133 14.30 18.50 -18.52
C LEU A 133 13.13 17.87 -17.76
N LYS A 134 12.80 16.61 -18.01
CA LYS A 134 11.76 15.88 -17.25
C LYS A 134 12.08 15.81 -15.76
N ARG A 135 13.34 15.69 -15.38
CA ARG A 135 13.75 15.70 -13.97
C ARG A 135 13.54 17.07 -13.33
N LEU A 136 13.91 18.15 -14.02
CA LEU A 136 13.70 19.52 -13.56
C LEU A 136 12.21 19.81 -13.41
N GLU A 137 11.38 19.45 -14.40
CA GLU A 137 9.92 19.56 -14.35
C GLU A 137 9.36 18.84 -13.11
N TYR A 138 9.78 17.59 -12.87
CA TYR A 138 9.33 16.79 -11.74
C TYR A 138 9.70 17.42 -10.36
N ILE A 139 10.91 18.00 -10.25
CA ILE A 139 11.35 18.72 -9.05
C ILE A 139 10.52 19.99 -8.88
N GLN A 140 10.32 20.75 -9.96
CA GLN A 140 9.54 21.98 -9.93
C GLN A 140 8.08 21.75 -9.53
N GLU A 141 7.44 20.70 -10.06
CA GLU A 141 6.09 20.30 -9.64
C GLU A 141 6.01 19.98 -8.13
N LEU A 142 7.05 19.30 -7.60
CA LEU A 142 7.11 19.01 -6.16
C LEU A 142 7.21 20.30 -5.35
N ILE A 143 8.08 21.23 -5.73
CA ILE A 143 8.24 22.53 -5.07
C ILE A 143 6.93 23.33 -5.09
N ILE A 144 6.25 23.39 -6.25
CA ILE A 144 4.93 24.05 -6.38
C ILE A 144 3.91 23.44 -5.41
N LYS A 145 3.84 22.10 -5.32
CA LYS A 145 2.93 21.43 -4.38
C LYS A 145 3.24 21.74 -2.93
N ILE A 146 4.51 21.78 -2.56
CA ILE A 146 4.96 22.15 -1.21
C ILE A 146 4.53 23.58 -0.90
N GLN A 147 4.76 24.54 -1.81
CA GLN A 147 4.36 25.93 -1.63
C GLN A 147 2.85 26.10 -1.49
N GLN A 148 2.06 25.42 -2.36
CA GLN A 148 0.60 25.44 -2.29
C GLN A 148 0.07 24.90 -0.95
N LYS A 149 0.65 23.82 -0.45
CA LYS A 149 0.29 23.26 0.85
C LYS A 149 0.68 24.18 2.00
N THR A 150 1.87 24.75 1.93
CA THR A 150 2.34 25.72 2.93
C THR A 150 1.37 26.90 3.01
N SER A 151 1.01 27.47 1.86
CA SER A 151 0.05 28.59 1.79
C SER A 151 -1.29 28.24 2.46
N LYS A 152 -1.87 27.07 2.14
CA LYS A 152 -3.13 26.61 2.77
C LYS A 152 -2.97 26.32 4.28
N ALA A 153 -1.77 25.91 4.71
CA ALA A 153 -1.51 25.55 6.09
C ALA A 153 -1.27 26.77 7.00
N ILE A 154 -0.91 27.94 6.46
CA ILE A 154 -0.69 29.17 7.23
C ILE A 154 -1.90 29.51 8.12
N CYS A 155 -3.11 29.41 7.57
CA CYS A 155 -4.34 29.73 8.30
C CYS A 155 -4.90 28.57 9.12
N THR A 156 -4.41 27.32 8.94
CA THR A 156 -5.02 26.11 9.53
C THR A 156 -4.12 25.38 10.52
N LYS A 157 -2.81 25.69 10.53
CA LYS A 157 -1.82 25.00 11.38
C LYS A 157 -1.03 26.03 12.18
N GLU A 158 -1.25 26.10 13.49
CA GLU A 158 -0.63 27.09 14.37
C GLU A 158 0.90 27.08 14.30
N TYR A 159 1.53 25.91 14.19
CA TYR A 159 2.99 25.81 14.05
C TYR A 159 3.51 26.38 12.71
N ILE A 160 2.77 26.26 11.60
CA ILE A 160 3.14 26.89 10.32
C ILE A 160 2.97 28.40 10.41
N LYS A 161 1.84 28.88 10.93
CA LYS A 161 1.56 30.28 11.18
C LYS A 161 2.64 30.92 12.05
N HIS A 162 3.02 30.26 13.15
CA HIS A 162 4.08 30.74 14.04
C HIS A 162 5.40 31.01 13.29
N TYR A 163 5.87 30.02 12.51
CA TYR A 163 7.11 30.19 11.75
C TYR A 163 7.02 31.24 10.67
N MET A 164 5.91 31.32 9.95
CA MET A 164 5.73 32.35 8.90
C MET A 164 5.69 33.77 9.46
N LEU A 165 5.01 34.00 10.59
CA LEU A 165 4.91 35.33 11.20
C LEU A 165 6.22 35.78 11.86
N ASN A 166 6.97 34.86 12.48
CA ASN A 166 8.14 35.23 13.25
C ASN A 166 9.45 35.17 12.44
N TYR A 167 9.52 34.31 11.39
CA TYR A 167 10.74 34.04 10.65
C TYR A 167 10.62 34.22 9.13
N GLY A 168 9.40 34.37 8.60
CA GLY A 168 9.15 34.53 7.17
C GLY A 168 9.29 33.22 6.36
N PHE A 169 9.63 32.10 6.98
CA PHE A 169 9.77 30.77 6.36
C PHE A 169 9.46 29.66 7.36
N VAL A 170 9.24 28.43 6.86
CA VAL A 170 9.02 27.25 7.70
C VAL A 170 10.20 26.28 7.48
N PRO A 171 10.96 25.89 8.51
CA PRO A 171 12.02 24.90 8.35
C PRO A 171 11.49 23.55 7.89
N LEU A 172 12.27 22.81 7.08
CA LEU A 172 11.83 21.54 6.50
C LEU A 172 11.40 20.52 7.57
N TRP A 173 12.09 20.44 8.71
CA TRP A 173 11.74 19.51 9.80
C TRP A 173 10.41 19.82 10.49
N VAL A 174 9.88 21.04 10.31
CA VAL A 174 8.52 21.41 10.71
C VAL A 174 7.54 21.15 9.54
N LEU A 175 7.92 21.60 8.35
CA LEU A 175 7.10 21.55 7.16
C LEU A 175 6.77 20.14 6.70
N VAL A 176 7.69 19.19 6.87
CA VAL A 176 7.50 17.78 6.46
C VAL A 176 6.26 17.14 7.11
N ASN A 177 5.76 17.69 8.21
CA ASN A 177 4.55 17.19 8.88
C ASN A 177 3.26 17.42 8.06
N ILE A 178 3.25 18.36 7.11
CA ILE A 178 2.10 18.54 6.21
C ILE A 178 2.22 17.77 4.89
N PHE A 179 3.34 17.07 4.65
CA PHE A 179 3.49 16.26 3.45
C PHE A 179 2.57 15.03 3.52
N SER A 180 1.95 14.69 2.41
CA SER A 180 1.39 13.35 2.22
C SER A 180 2.53 12.33 2.05
N PHE A 181 2.22 11.04 2.24
CA PHE A 181 3.24 10.01 2.01
C PHE A 181 3.74 10.00 0.55
N GLY A 182 2.87 10.32 -0.41
CA GLY A 182 3.27 10.47 -1.82
C GLY A 182 4.27 11.61 -2.05
N GLU A 183 4.09 12.76 -1.40
CA GLU A 183 5.05 13.87 -1.47
C GLU A 183 6.36 13.55 -0.77
N LEU A 184 6.30 12.88 0.40
CA LEU A 184 7.49 12.39 1.09
C LEU A 184 8.27 11.38 0.23
N SER A 185 7.59 10.47 -0.45
CA SER A 185 8.18 9.52 -1.39
C SER A 185 8.87 10.23 -2.56
N LYS A 186 8.21 11.23 -3.15
CA LYS A 186 8.78 12.04 -4.23
C LYS A 186 9.97 12.86 -3.75
N PHE A 187 9.88 13.45 -2.55
CA PHE A 187 10.98 14.23 -1.96
C PHE A 187 12.22 13.36 -1.75
N LEU A 188 12.06 12.17 -1.14
CA LEU A 188 13.15 11.19 -0.98
C LEU A 188 13.79 10.84 -2.34
N GLU A 189 13.00 10.64 -3.38
CA GLU A 189 13.47 10.27 -4.71
C GLU A 189 14.31 11.38 -5.37
N VAL A 190 13.98 12.65 -5.12
CA VAL A 190 14.69 13.79 -5.72
C VAL A 190 15.87 14.28 -4.89
N MET A 191 16.03 13.86 -3.64
CA MET A 191 17.21 14.15 -2.83
C MET A 191 18.50 13.71 -3.53
N LYS A 192 19.62 14.37 -3.24
CA LYS A 192 20.92 13.95 -3.77
C LYS A 192 21.32 12.58 -3.24
N GLN A 193 22.09 11.84 -4.01
CA GLN A 193 22.45 10.45 -3.70
C GLN A 193 23.08 10.30 -2.30
N LYS A 194 23.99 11.20 -1.93
CA LYS A 194 24.66 11.18 -0.61
C LYS A 194 23.67 11.20 0.56
N GLU A 195 22.58 11.92 0.43
CA GLU A 195 21.53 12.04 1.45
C GLU A 195 20.65 10.78 1.48
N ARG A 196 20.23 10.29 0.30
CA ARG A 196 19.50 9.04 0.18
C ARG A 196 20.24 7.85 0.80
N ILE A 197 21.58 7.79 0.60
CA ILE A 197 22.43 6.77 1.22
C ILE A 197 22.40 6.89 2.75
N LYS A 198 22.37 8.10 3.32
CA LYS A 198 22.25 8.27 4.78
C LYS A 198 20.90 7.77 5.30
N VAL A 199 19.81 8.11 4.62
CA VAL A 199 18.47 7.63 4.97
C VAL A 199 18.40 6.10 4.86
N SER A 200 18.89 5.51 3.76
CA SER A 200 18.81 4.05 3.53
C SER A 200 19.66 3.23 4.50
N LYS A 201 20.80 3.78 4.96
CA LYS A 201 21.63 3.14 5.99
C LYS A 201 20.90 2.92 7.31
N HIS A 202 19.95 3.77 7.68
CA HIS A 202 19.12 3.57 8.86
C HIS A 202 18.31 2.28 8.78
N PHE A 203 17.92 1.87 7.57
CA PHE A 203 17.14 0.67 7.31
C PHE A 203 17.99 -0.52 6.82
N ASN A 204 19.30 -0.42 6.84
CA ASN A 204 20.22 -1.46 6.37
C ASN A 204 19.89 -1.96 4.94
N CYS A 205 19.48 -1.06 4.05
CA CYS A 205 19.20 -1.36 2.65
C CYS A 205 19.91 -0.38 1.71
N LYS A 206 19.91 -0.70 0.41
CA LYS A 206 20.44 0.22 -0.61
C LYS A 206 19.43 1.35 -0.85
N GLU A 207 19.91 2.52 -1.29
CA GLU A 207 19.06 3.68 -1.56
C GLU A 207 17.98 3.39 -2.63
N GLU A 208 18.35 2.63 -3.67
CA GLU A 208 17.44 2.24 -4.74
C GLU A 208 16.35 1.28 -4.25
N GLU A 209 16.69 0.38 -3.32
CA GLU A 209 15.73 -0.51 -2.67
C GLU A 209 14.75 0.30 -1.79
N LEU A 210 15.29 1.25 -1.01
CA LEU A 210 14.46 2.13 -0.18
C LEU A 210 13.42 2.88 -1.02
N ILE A 211 13.82 3.48 -2.15
CA ILE A 211 12.91 4.20 -3.04
C ILE A 211 11.79 3.28 -3.54
N GLN A 212 12.12 2.05 -3.94
CA GLN A 212 11.12 1.08 -4.42
C GLN A 212 10.16 0.66 -3.30
N PHE A 213 10.68 0.39 -2.10
CA PHE A 213 9.87 0.02 -0.94
C PHE A 213 8.92 1.16 -0.53
N VAL A 214 9.39 2.40 -0.53
CA VAL A 214 8.56 3.56 -0.20
C VAL A 214 7.47 3.78 -1.26
N ARG A 215 7.78 3.60 -2.55
CA ARG A 215 6.78 3.72 -3.63
C ARG A 215 5.66 2.68 -3.52
N ILE A 216 6.00 1.40 -3.30
CA ILE A 216 4.98 0.35 -3.15
C ILE A 216 4.16 0.55 -1.88
N MET A 217 4.80 0.99 -0.78
CA MET A 217 4.08 1.32 0.45
C MET A 217 3.11 2.49 0.27
N ASN A 218 3.49 3.54 -0.48
CA ASN A 218 2.59 4.65 -0.78
C ASN A 218 1.35 4.18 -1.56
N TYR A 219 1.52 3.27 -2.51
CA TYR A 219 0.40 2.68 -3.25
C TYR A 219 -0.57 1.94 -2.32
N TYR A 220 -0.07 1.00 -1.51
CA TYR A 220 -0.91 0.25 -0.58
C TYR A 220 -1.47 1.12 0.55
N ARG A 221 -0.75 2.14 0.99
CA ARG A 221 -1.26 3.12 1.97
C ARG A 221 -2.51 3.80 1.47
N ASN A 222 -2.54 4.18 0.19
CA ASN A 222 -3.70 4.81 -0.41
C ASN A 222 -4.87 3.82 -0.53
N LEU A 223 -4.64 2.59 -0.97
CA LEU A 223 -5.67 1.56 -0.98
C LEU A 223 -6.27 1.33 0.41
N CYS A 224 -5.41 1.21 1.45
CA CYS A 224 -5.88 1.04 2.82
C CYS A 224 -6.68 2.24 3.33
N ALA A 225 -6.29 3.46 2.98
CA ALA A 225 -6.96 4.68 3.43
C ALA A 225 -8.31 4.91 2.72
N HIS A 226 -8.50 4.36 1.52
CA HIS A 226 -9.73 4.47 0.74
C HIS A 226 -10.63 3.23 0.81
N ASP A 227 -10.33 2.31 1.73
CA ASP A 227 -11.08 1.05 1.95
C ASP A 227 -11.14 0.15 0.70
N GLU A 228 -10.13 0.24 -0.18
CA GLU A 228 -10.02 -0.57 -1.37
C GLU A 228 -9.50 -1.98 -1.06
N ARG A 229 -9.90 -2.96 -1.88
CA ARG A 229 -9.50 -4.36 -1.74
C ARG A 229 -7.99 -4.53 -1.97
N ILE A 230 -7.30 -5.26 -1.07
CA ILE A 230 -5.85 -5.42 -1.13
C ILE A 230 -5.36 -6.86 -1.25
N TYR A 231 -6.13 -7.87 -0.77
CA TYR A 231 -5.63 -9.24 -0.65
C TYR A 231 -5.18 -9.85 -2.00
N ASN A 232 -5.82 -9.49 -3.11
CA ASN A 232 -5.48 -9.96 -4.45
C ASN A 232 -4.98 -8.86 -5.40
N THR A 233 -4.68 -7.67 -4.86
CA THR A 233 -4.21 -6.53 -5.66
C THR A 233 -2.81 -6.79 -6.22
N ARG A 234 -2.61 -6.37 -7.48
CA ARG A 234 -1.32 -6.31 -8.16
C ARG A 234 -1.00 -4.85 -8.46
N VAL A 235 0.20 -4.42 -8.08
CA VAL A 235 0.63 -3.06 -8.37
C VAL A 235 1.00 -2.91 -9.84
N PRO A 236 0.93 -1.68 -10.41
CA PRO A 236 1.41 -1.40 -11.77
C PRO A 236 2.90 -1.73 -11.95
N LYS A 237 3.31 -2.06 -13.18
CA LYS A 237 4.68 -2.54 -13.50
C LYS A 237 5.79 -1.60 -13.03
N TYR A 238 5.57 -0.29 -13.06
CA TYR A 238 6.55 0.71 -12.62
C TYR A 238 6.79 0.73 -11.10
N LEU A 239 5.95 0.05 -10.32
CA LEU A 239 6.07 -0.11 -8.87
C LEU A 239 6.65 -1.47 -8.46
N TYR A 240 7.00 -2.35 -9.41
CA TYR A 240 7.58 -3.63 -9.07
C TYR A 240 8.90 -3.45 -8.31
N ILE A 241 9.04 -4.16 -7.19
CA ILE A 241 10.33 -4.19 -6.51
C ILE A 241 11.30 -5.10 -7.28
N LYS A 242 12.57 -4.70 -7.31
CA LYS A 242 13.65 -5.50 -7.91
C LYS A 242 13.93 -6.73 -7.06
N ASP A 243 14.72 -7.64 -7.62
CA ASP A 243 15.20 -8.83 -6.93
C ASP A 243 15.97 -8.42 -5.65
N CYS A 244 15.59 -9.00 -4.52
CA CYS A 244 16.21 -8.74 -3.23
C CYS A 244 16.57 -10.04 -2.51
N LYS A 245 17.28 -9.96 -1.37
CA LYS A 245 17.74 -11.14 -0.62
C LYS A 245 16.60 -12.07 -0.21
N TYR A 246 15.42 -11.56 0.14
CA TYR A 246 14.30 -12.41 0.60
C TYR A 246 13.73 -13.29 -0.50
N HIS A 247 13.80 -12.89 -1.78
CA HIS A 247 13.42 -13.78 -2.87
C HIS A 247 14.30 -15.03 -2.93
N LYS A 248 15.61 -14.87 -2.68
CA LYS A 248 16.57 -15.99 -2.65
C LYS A 248 16.42 -16.82 -1.38
N LEU A 249 16.33 -16.18 -0.21
CA LEU A 249 16.22 -16.86 1.09
C LEU A 249 14.96 -17.74 1.18
N LEU A 250 13.85 -17.28 0.60
CA LEU A 250 12.60 -18.02 0.53
C LEU A 250 12.53 -18.96 -0.69
N GLN A 251 13.60 -19.08 -1.47
CA GLN A 251 13.69 -19.95 -2.65
C GLN A 251 12.51 -19.77 -3.62
N ILE A 252 12.07 -18.51 -3.79
CA ILE A 252 10.94 -18.19 -4.68
C ILE A 252 11.32 -18.55 -6.11
N LYS A 253 10.48 -19.36 -6.77
CA LYS A 253 10.71 -19.78 -8.17
C LYS A 253 10.63 -18.59 -9.12
N LYS A 254 11.44 -18.63 -10.17
CA LYS A 254 11.37 -17.69 -11.29
C LYS A 254 10.56 -18.26 -12.45
N ASP A 255 9.90 -17.37 -13.17
CA ASP A 255 9.27 -17.60 -14.45
C ASP A 255 9.73 -16.49 -15.41
N ASN A 256 10.22 -16.85 -16.60
CA ASN A 256 10.80 -15.90 -17.56
C ASN A 256 11.77 -14.88 -16.90
N GLN A 257 12.70 -15.37 -16.07
CA GLN A 257 13.71 -14.62 -15.32
C GLN A 257 13.14 -13.72 -14.18
N MET A 258 11.83 -13.65 -13.99
CA MET A 258 11.21 -12.90 -12.89
C MET A 258 10.70 -13.82 -11.79
N TYR A 259 10.83 -13.42 -10.54
CA TYR A 259 10.22 -14.14 -9.43
C TYR A 259 8.70 -14.14 -9.56
N LYS A 260 8.07 -15.32 -9.33
CA LYS A 260 6.62 -15.51 -9.45
C LYS A 260 5.81 -14.70 -8.45
N CYS A 261 6.37 -14.41 -7.27
CA CYS A 261 5.73 -13.64 -6.21
C CYS A 261 6.72 -12.72 -5.51
N GLY A 262 6.21 -11.79 -4.71
CA GLY A 262 7.02 -10.84 -3.96
C GLY A 262 7.56 -9.67 -4.79
N LYS A 263 6.97 -9.38 -5.97
CA LYS A 263 7.39 -8.27 -6.83
C LYS A 263 6.29 -7.24 -7.06
N SER A 264 5.07 -7.68 -7.26
CA SER A 264 3.94 -6.84 -7.67
C SER A 264 2.68 -7.05 -6.81
N ASP A 265 2.77 -7.88 -5.82
CA ASP A 265 1.69 -8.38 -4.99
C ASP A 265 1.84 -7.91 -3.54
N LEU A 266 0.88 -8.31 -2.71
CA LEU A 266 0.90 -7.98 -1.29
C LEU A 266 2.16 -8.52 -0.59
N PHE A 267 2.75 -9.62 -1.07
CA PHE A 267 3.98 -10.15 -0.51
C PHE A 267 5.18 -9.23 -0.76
N ALA A 268 5.21 -8.49 -1.87
CA ALA A 268 6.21 -7.45 -2.11
C ALA A 268 6.14 -6.33 -1.06
N LEU A 269 4.93 -5.97 -0.62
CA LEU A 269 4.76 -5.05 0.51
C LEU A 269 5.28 -5.65 1.82
N ILE A 270 5.00 -6.93 2.10
CA ILE A 270 5.52 -7.61 3.31
C ILE A 270 7.05 -7.64 3.32
N ILE A 271 7.69 -7.91 2.17
CA ILE A 271 9.14 -7.81 2.02
C ILE A 271 9.61 -6.39 2.35
N SER A 272 8.95 -5.37 1.83
CA SER A 272 9.29 -3.97 2.08
C SER A 272 9.17 -3.61 3.57
N LEU A 273 8.13 -4.08 4.24
CA LEU A 273 7.94 -3.91 5.68
C LEU A 273 9.04 -4.63 6.49
N LYS A 274 9.48 -5.82 6.06
CA LYS A 274 10.57 -6.55 6.72
C LYS A 274 11.90 -5.79 6.68
N TYR A 275 12.16 -5.01 5.64
CA TYR A 275 13.33 -4.14 5.57
C TYR A 275 13.22 -2.90 6.45
N LEU A 276 12.03 -2.32 6.56
CA LEU A 276 11.86 -0.95 7.08
C LEU A 276 11.33 -0.90 8.52
N LEU A 277 10.82 -2.00 9.05
CA LEU A 277 10.44 -2.12 10.46
C LEU A 277 11.59 -2.65 11.32
N SER A 278 11.55 -2.34 12.62
CA SER A 278 12.34 -3.06 13.60
C SER A 278 11.93 -4.53 13.65
N GLU A 279 12.80 -5.40 14.15
CA GLU A 279 12.50 -6.82 14.26
C GLU A 279 11.27 -7.09 15.14
N ASP A 280 11.16 -6.39 16.26
CA ASP A 280 10.03 -6.52 17.20
C ASP A 280 8.71 -6.09 16.56
N ASP A 281 8.72 -4.97 15.83
CA ASP A 281 7.54 -4.49 15.11
C ASP A 281 7.11 -5.46 14.02
N PHE A 282 8.07 -5.98 13.23
CA PHE A 282 7.77 -6.94 12.19
C PHE A 282 7.25 -8.26 12.77
N ASN A 283 7.81 -8.72 13.88
CA ASN A 283 7.32 -9.90 14.57
C ASN A 283 5.89 -9.72 15.07
N THR A 284 5.61 -8.56 15.68
CA THR A 284 4.25 -8.21 16.14
C THR A 284 3.27 -8.09 14.97
N PHE A 285 3.70 -7.49 13.87
CA PHE A 285 2.94 -7.43 12.61
C PHE A 285 2.57 -8.84 12.11
N CYS A 286 3.54 -9.74 12.03
CA CYS A 286 3.30 -11.12 11.60
C CYS A 286 2.31 -11.85 12.53
N CYS A 287 2.44 -11.72 13.85
CA CYS A 287 1.50 -12.32 14.80
C CYS A 287 0.06 -11.86 14.53
N LYS A 288 -0.15 -10.57 14.31
CA LYS A 288 -1.49 -10.03 13.98
C LYS A 288 -2.05 -10.60 12.69
N ILE A 289 -1.22 -10.78 11.66
CA ILE A 289 -1.66 -11.42 10.41
C ILE A 289 -2.03 -12.89 10.65
N TYR A 290 -1.23 -13.63 11.45
CA TYR A 290 -1.54 -15.02 11.77
C TYR A 290 -2.86 -15.17 12.52
N ASP A 291 -3.16 -14.28 13.46
CA ASP A 291 -4.44 -14.28 14.18
C ASP A 291 -5.63 -14.10 13.21
N ARG A 292 -5.52 -13.18 12.22
CA ARG A 292 -6.56 -12.98 11.23
C ARG A 292 -6.73 -14.15 10.27
N ILE A 293 -5.62 -14.77 9.85
CA ILE A 293 -5.64 -16.01 9.05
C ILE A 293 -6.30 -17.15 9.84
N PHE A 294 -6.01 -17.27 11.13
CA PHE A 294 -6.62 -18.28 11.98
C PHE A 294 -8.15 -18.08 12.12
N ILE A 295 -8.59 -16.83 12.26
CA ILE A 295 -10.03 -16.50 12.31
C ILE A 295 -10.67 -16.84 10.96
N LEU A 296 -10.13 -16.37 9.84
CA LEU A 296 -10.64 -16.66 8.50
C LEU A 296 -10.81 -18.16 8.28
N LYS A 297 -9.79 -18.96 8.64
CA LYS A 297 -9.80 -20.43 8.45
C LYS A 297 -10.99 -21.12 9.12
N LYS A 298 -11.56 -20.56 10.20
CA LYS A 298 -12.72 -21.14 10.90
C LYS A 298 -14.03 -21.02 10.11
N TYR A 299 -14.10 -20.06 9.20
CA TYR A 299 -15.31 -19.78 8.41
C TYR A 299 -15.26 -20.37 6.99
N LEU A 300 -14.07 -20.77 6.52
CA LEU A 300 -13.92 -21.35 5.19
C LEU A 300 -14.39 -22.82 5.18
N HIS A 301 -15.32 -23.13 4.29
CA HIS A 301 -15.92 -24.47 4.12
C HIS A 301 -15.77 -24.96 2.68
N THR A 302 -16.12 -24.12 1.69
CA THR A 302 -16.03 -24.46 0.26
C THR A 302 -14.65 -24.17 -0.32
N ARG A 303 -13.88 -23.33 0.34
CA ARG A 303 -12.48 -23.02 0.03
C ARG A 303 -11.60 -23.26 1.24
N ASN A 304 -10.31 -23.46 1.00
CA ASN A 304 -9.34 -23.56 2.07
C ASN A 304 -8.39 -22.34 2.08
N ILE A 305 -7.61 -22.22 3.14
CA ILE A 305 -6.70 -21.08 3.30
C ILE A 305 -5.60 -21.04 2.23
N ASP A 306 -5.22 -22.17 1.66
CA ASP A 306 -4.20 -22.25 0.62
C ASP A 306 -4.71 -21.67 -0.70
N ASP A 307 -6.02 -21.75 -0.97
CA ASP A 307 -6.63 -21.09 -2.12
C ASP A 307 -6.55 -19.56 -1.97
N ILE A 308 -6.75 -19.04 -0.75
CA ILE A 308 -6.56 -17.62 -0.44
C ILE A 308 -5.10 -17.21 -0.69
N PHE A 309 -4.12 -17.99 -0.18
CA PHE A 309 -2.69 -17.69 -0.39
C PHE A 309 -2.27 -17.73 -1.86
N LYS A 310 -2.84 -18.63 -2.67
CA LYS A 310 -2.61 -18.66 -4.13
C LYS A 310 -3.08 -17.36 -4.79
N ILE A 311 -4.27 -16.86 -4.44
CA ILE A 311 -4.81 -15.60 -4.98
C ILE A 311 -3.98 -14.41 -4.49
N MET A 312 -3.59 -14.39 -3.22
CA MET A 312 -2.68 -13.39 -2.65
C MET A 312 -1.28 -13.44 -3.29
N ASN A 313 -0.96 -14.53 -3.99
CA ASN A 313 0.35 -14.84 -4.56
C ASN A 313 1.45 -14.93 -3.50
N PHE A 314 1.13 -15.57 -2.38
CA PHE A 314 2.10 -15.82 -1.31
C PHE A 314 2.88 -17.10 -1.61
N PRO A 315 4.20 -17.15 -1.38
CA PRO A 315 4.94 -18.40 -1.46
C PRO A 315 4.53 -19.33 -0.30
N ASN A 316 4.57 -20.65 -0.51
CA ASN A 316 4.11 -21.60 0.51
C ASN A 316 4.84 -21.45 1.85
N ASN A 317 6.09 -21.05 1.81
CA ASN A 317 6.95 -20.80 2.97
C ASN A 317 7.03 -19.32 3.39
N TRP A 318 6.02 -18.49 3.03
CA TRP A 318 6.03 -17.07 3.33
C TRP A 318 6.26 -16.74 4.81
N LYS A 319 5.86 -17.63 5.72
CA LYS A 319 6.05 -17.50 7.17
C LYS A 319 7.52 -17.48 7.57
N ASP A 320 8.39 -18.12 6.76
CA ASP A 320 9.81 -18.21 7.05
C ASP A 320 10.54 -16.85 6.91
N ILE A 321 9.91 -15.85 6.28
CA ILE A 321 10.44 -14.48 6.25
C ILE A 321 10.73 -13.94 7.65
N LYS A 322 9.99 -14.39 8.69
CA LYS A 322 10.20 -14.02 10.08
C LYS A 322 11.52 -14.57 10.64
N LYS A 323 11.98 -15.74 10.18
CA LYS A 323 13.19 -16.40 10.66
C LYS A 323 14.49 -15.75 10.17
N HIS A 324 14.40 -14.94 9.11
CA HIS A 324 15.55 -14.32 8.48
C HIS A 324 15.75 -12.90 9.02
N ASN A 325 16.83 -12.70 9.80
CA ASN A 325 17.18 -11.38 10.31
C ASN A 325 17.56 -10.42 9.18
N ALA A 326 17.06 -9.19 9.25
CA ALA A 326 17.39 -8.14 8.28
C ALA A 326 18.91 -7.84 8.24
N ASN A 327 19.63 -8.10 9.34
CA ASN A 327 21.02 -7.75 9.56
C ASN A 327 22.07 -8.79 9.10
N LEU A 328 21.65 -9.94 8.57
CA LEU A 328 22.61 -10.89 7.99
C LEU A 328 23.15 -10.34 6.66
N LYS A 329 24.38 -9.81 6.70
CA LYS A 329 25.19 -9.57 5.51
C LYS A 329 25.43 -10.94 4.85
N ILE A 330 24.91 -11.15 3.65
CA ILE A 330 25.25 -12.25 2.75
C ILE A 330 26.34 -11.74 1.81
#